data_1fa365ea698a130a7ae6b87ccd8037a9
#
_entry.id   1fa365ea698a130a7ae6b87ccd8037a9
#
_cell.length_a   1.000
_cell.length_b   1.000
_cell.length_c   1.000
_cell.angle_alpha   90.00
_cell.angle_beta   90.00
_cell.angle_gamma   90.00
#
_symmetry.space_group_name_H-M   'P 1'
#
loop_
_entity.id
_entity.type
_entity.pdbx_description
1 polymer ?
#
loop_
_entity_poly.entity_id
_entity_poly.type
_entity_poly.pdbx_seq_one_letter_code
_entity_poly.pdbx_strand_id
1 'polypeptide(L)'
;MEGGCDMASNYDLVVIGAGPGGYVAAIRAAQLGKSVAIIEKQHVGGTCLNVGCIPSKTLLEFGSQVHQIHAANDLGITTGHLNIDYPRLFEHKNNIVHTLTNGVTQLLKKSNVELIQGEAVVKDGLTIEVNQQSLKARDIILATGSQPFVPPIKGIEDVDYLTTDTFFNLQSLPKRLAVIGGGVIATELASSMADLGVDVTIIEVADDILLTEIEEVREYLKAHLEEQGVHIITQAQIKQVTPYTIQLETGDTVEFNQLLIATGRKPNTQV
;
A
#
# COMPACT_ATOMS: atom_id res chain seq x y z
N MET A 1 -44.51 -7.48 24.22
CA MET A 1 -43.64 -8.27 23.37
C MET A 1 -43.87 -7.81 21.94
N GLU A 2 -43.23 -6.74 21.56
CA GLU A 2 -43.21 -6.28 20.15
C GLU A 2 -41.96 -6.86 19.50
N GLY A 3 -42.17 -7.92 18.72
CA GLY A 3 -41.15 -8.42 17.81
C GLY A 3 -40.96 -7.41 16.70
N GLY A 4 -39.94 -6.59 16.80
CA GLY A 4 -39.47 -5.78 15.70
C GLY A 4 -39.10 -6.72 14.54
N CYS A 5 -39.92 -6.74 13.51
CA CYS A 5 -39.58 -7.36 12.26
C CYS A 5 -38.42 -6.54 11.66
N ASP A 6 -37.21 -7.03 11.83
CA ASP A 6 -36.02 -6.49 11.19
C ASP A 6 -36.23 -6.69 9.67
N MET A 7 -36.77 -5.67 8.98
CA MET A 7 -36.94 -5.71 7.55
C MET A 7 -35.57 -5.65 6.91
N ALA A 8 -35.04 -6.81 6.50
CA ALA A 8 -33.81 -6.89 5.76
C ALA A 8 -33.89 -5.99 4.51
N SER A 9 -32.96 -5.05 4.39
CA SER A 9 -32.86 -4.21 3.20
C SER A 9 -32.46 -5.08 2.00
N ASN A 10 -33.19 -4.94 0.89
CA ASN A 10 -32.97 -5.73 -0.32
C ASN A 10 -32.26 -4.87 -1.38
N TYR A 11 -31.20 -5.40 -1.97
CA TYR A 11 -30.43 -4.77 -3.04
C TYR A 11 -30.32 -5.70 -4.25
N ASP A 12 -30.25 -5.12 -5.46
CA ASP A 12 -29.84 -5.88 -6.64
C ASP A 12 -28.39 -6.34 -6.50
N LEU A 13 -27.53 -5.48 -5.93
CA LEU A 13 -26.11 -5.76 -5.76
C LEU A 13 -25.59 -5.24 -4.43
N VAL A 14 -24.87 -6.08 -3.70
CA VAL A 14 -24.01 -5.65 -2.59
C VAL A 14 -22.55 -5.87 -2.97
N VAL A 15 -21.74 -4.82 -2.79
CA VAL A 15 -20.29 -4.87 -3.02
C VAL A 15 -19.57 -4.84 -1.67
N ILE A 16 -18.69 -5.79 -1.43
CA ILE A 16 -17.92 -5.86 -0.18
C ILE A 16 -16.49 -5.40 -0.45
N GLY A 17 -16.14 -4.24 0.10
CA GLY A 17 -14.89 -3.51 -0.10
C GLY A 17 -15.04 -2.34 -1.07
N ALA A 18 -14.63 -1.14 -0.62
CA ALA A 18 -14.67 0.09 -1.39
C ALA A 18 -13.31 0.51 -1.96
N GLY A 19 -12.45 -0.45 -2.28
CA GLY A 19 -11.25 -0.25 -3.08
C GLY A 19 -11.59 -0.04 -4.58
N PRO A 20 -10.57 0.12 -5.47
CA PRO A 20 -10.77 0.40 -6.90
C PRO A 20 -11.68 -0.62 -7.61
N GLY A 21 -11.57 -1.90 -7.29
CA GLY A 21 -12.46 -2.93 -7.84
C GLY A 21 -13.90 -2.77 -7.39
N GLY A 22 -14.11 -2.38 -6.11
CA GLY A 22 -15.44 -2.29 -5.51
C GLY A 22 -16.18 -1.01 -5.88
N TYR A 23 -15.61 0.17 -5.62
CA TYR A 23 -16.33 1.42 -5.87
C TYR A 23 -16.63 1.66 -7.36
N VAL A 24 -15.74 1.23 -8.26
CA VAL A 24 -15.98 1.32 -9.70
C VAL A 24 -17.14 0.42 -10.11
N ALA A 25 -17.18 -0.82 -9.63
CA ALA A 25 -18.26 -1.76 -9.91
C ALA A 25 -19.61 -1.27 -9.35
N ALA A 26 -19.61 -0.76 -8.10
CA ALA A 26 -20.81 -0.23 -7.46
C ALA A 26 -21.40 0.97 -8.22
N ILE A 27 -20.55 1.95 -8.57
CA ILE A 27 -20.99 3.12 -9.36
C ILE A 27 -21.53 2.68 -10.71
N ARG A 28 -20.86 1.76 -11.40
CA ARG A 28 -21.29 1.29 -12.70
C ARG A 28 -22.64 0.56 -12.63
N ALA A 29 -22.84 -0.30 -11.64
CA ALA A 29 -24.11 -0.99 -11.44
C ALA A 29 -25.27 0.00 -11.17
N ALA A 30 -25.03 1.01 -10.33
CA ALA A 30 -26.01 2.05 -10.06
C ALA A 30 -26.36 2.88 -11.31
N GLN A 31 -25.38 3.22 -12.14
CA GLN A 31 -25.62 3.88 -13.45
C GLN A 31 -26.47 3.02 -14.41
N LEU A 32 -26.45 1.70 -14.25
CA LEU A 32 -27.30 0.76 -14.99
C LEU A 32 -28.66 0.55 -14.34
N GLY A 33 -29.05 1.39 -13.38
CA GLY A 33 -30.37 1.38 -12.73
C GLY A 33 -30.53 0.32 -11.62
N LYS A 34 -29.44 -0.24 -11.11
CA LYS A 34 -29.49 -1.19 -10.00
C LYS A 34 -29.55 -0.49 -8.65
N SER A 35 -30.25 -1.10 -7.69
CA SER A 35 -30.15 -0.75 -6.27
C SER A 35 -28.86 -1.34 -5.70
N VAL A 36 -27.94 -0.49 -5.21
CA VAL A 36 -26.58 -0.91 -4.83
C VAL A 36 -26.23 -0.44 -3.43
N ALA A 37 -25.72 -1.35 -2.60
CA ALA A 37 -24.98 -1.02 -1.38
C ALA A 37 -23.51 -1.42 -1.55
N ILE A 38 -22.62 -0.63 -0.94
CA ILE A 38 -21.20 -0.95 -0.81
C ILE A 38 -20.80 -0.90 0.67
N ILE A 39 -20.11 -1.95 1.14
CA ILE A 39 -19.70 -2.07 2.53
C ILE A 39 -18.18 -1.92 2.60
N GLU A 40 -17.71 -1.02 3.48
CA GLU A 40 -16.27 -0.78 3.67
C GLU A 40 -15.93 -0.79 5.17
N LYS A 41 -14.93 -1.58 5.55
CA LYS A 41 -14.56 -1.72 6.97
C LYS A 41 -13.56 -0.68 7.46
N GLN A 42 -12.75 -0.09 6.59
CA GLN A 42 -11.68 0.83 6.95
C GLN A 42 -11.83 2.18 6.25
N HIS A 43 -11.37 2.26 4.99
CA HIS A 43 -11.28 3.52 4.27
C HIS A 43 -11.76 3.38 2.83
N VAL A 44 -12.67 4.25 2.41
CA VAL A 44 -13.08 4.36 1.00
C VAL A 44 -11.85 4.64 0.14
N GLY A 45 -11.79 4.01 -1.05
CA GLY A 45 -10.63 4.04 -1.93
C GLY A 45 -9.66 2.88 -1.71
N GLY A 46 -9.83 2.13 -0.60
CA GLY A 46 -9.04 0.93 -0.28
C GLY A 46 -7.54 1.17 -0.22
N THR A 47 -6.76 0.11 -0.39
CA THR A 47 -5.29 0.16 -0.39
C THR A 47 -4.75 1.19 -1.38
N CYS A 48 -5.24 1.22 -2.60
CA CYS A 48 -4.69 2.08 -3.66
C CYS A 48 -4.67 3.57 -3.28
N LEU A 49 -5.80 4.12 -2.80
CA LEU A 49 -5.87 5.54 -2.49
C LEU A 49 -5.21 5.89 -1.15
N ASN A 50 -5.29 5.01 -0.15
CA ASN A 50 -4.90 5.33 1.21
C ASN A 50 -3.45 4.95 1.54
N VAL A 51 -3.02 3.75 1.14
CA VAL A 51 -1.73 3.16 1.54
C VAL A 51 -1.02 2.41 0.39
N GLY A 52 -1.27 2.81 -0.86
CA GLY A 52 -0.72 2.15 -2.03
C GLY A 52 -0.39 3.14 -3.15
N CYS A 53 -1.11 3.04 -4.28
CA CYS A 53 -0.80 3.75 -5.52
C CYS A 53 -0.61 5.25 -5.34
N ILE A 54 -1.55 5.92 -4.66
CA ILE A 54 -1.51 7.38 -4.55
C ILE A 54 -0.36 7.86 -3.68
N PRO A 55 -0.19 7.41 -2.43
CA PRO A 55 0.92 7.87 -1.62
C PRO A 55 2.29 7.42 -2.17
N SER A 56 2.42 6.23 -2.80
CA SER A 56 3.70 5.82 -3.39
C SER A 56 4.08 6.68 -4.61
N LYS A 57 3.13 6.98 -5.52
CA LYS A 57 3.41 7.84 -6.67
C LYS A 57 3.70 9.28 -6.24
N THR A 58 3.08 9.75 -5.16
CA THR A 58 3.40 11.07 -4.57
C THR A 58 4.83 11.11 -4.03
N LEU A 59 5.29 10.06 -3.35
CA LEU A 59 6.67 9.99 -2.87
C LEU A 59 7.69 9.86 -4.01
N LEU A 60 7.38 9.05 -5.04
CA LEU A 60 8.22 8.96 -6.24
C LEU A 60 8.35 10.30 -6.96
N GLU A 61 7.25 11.07 -7.07
CA GLU A 61 7.28 12.41 -7.65
C GLU A 61 8.17 13.36 -6.84
N PHE A 62 8.10 13.32 -5.51
CA PHE A 62 9.00 14.11 -4.67
C PHE A 62 10.46 13.71 -4.85
N GLY A 63 10.75 12.41 -4.87
CA GLY A 63 12.09 11.89 -5.15
C GLY A 63 12.60 12.34 -6.51
N SER A 64 11.77 12.21 -7.56
CA SER A 64 12.11 12.67 -8.92
C SER A 64 12.46 14.16 -8.97
N GLN A 65 11.73 15.01 -8.25
CA GLN A 65 12.05 16.46 -8.17
C GLN A 65 13.40 16.69 -7.50
N VAL A 66 13.72 15.98 -6.42
CA VAL A 66 15.03 16.06 -5.75
C VAL A 66 16.14 15.58 -6.68
N HIS A 67 15.94 14.46 -7.35
CA HIS A 67 16.87 13.91 -8.34
C HIS A 67 17.15 14.92 -9.48
N GLN A 68 16.12 15.55 -10.05
CA GLN A 68 16.25 16.57 -11.10
C GLN A 68 17.04 17.79 -10.63
N ILE A 69 16.86 18.22 -9.37
CA ILE A 69 17.64 19.32 -8.80
C ILE A 69 19.13 18.94 -8.72
N HIS A 70 19.45 17.70 -8.31
CA HIS A 70 20.83 17.24 -8.29
C HIS A 70 21.42 17.13 -9.70
N ALA A 71 20.70 16.53 -10.65
CA ALA A 71 21.12 16.44 -12.04
C ALA A 71 21.33 17.80 -12.71
N ALA A 72 20.59 18.83 -12.32
CA ALA A 72 20.78 20.18 -12.84
C ALA A 72 22.17 20.75 -12.46
N ASN A 73 22.75 20.35 -11.33
CA ASN A 73 24.09 20.80 -10.94
C ASN A 73 25.15 20.29 -11.92
N ASP A 74 24.99 19.08 -12.46
CA ASP A 74 25.90 18.49 -13.45
C ASP A 74 25.87 19.24 -14.79
N LEU A 75 24.76 19.92 -15.07
CA LEU A 75 24.60 20.80 -16.23
C LEU A 75 25.08 22.24 -15.97
N GLY A 76 25.65 22.53 -14.80
CA GLY A 76 26.10 23.85 -14.41
C GLY A 76 25.02 24.79 -13.87
N ILE A 77 23.82 24.29 -13.61
CA ILE A 77 22.73 25.03 -12.96
C ILE A 77 22.84 24.77 -11.45
N THR A 78 23.57 25.64 -10.75
CA THR A 78 23.79 25.48 -9.31
C THR A 78 22.59 25.97 -8.50
N THR A 79 22.03 25.08 -7.70
CA THR A 79 21.12 25.43 -6.62
C THR A 79 21.93 25.56 -5.32
N GLY A 80 21.47 26.36 -4.37
CA GLY A 80 22.09 26.38 -3.04
C GLY A 80 21.95 25.07 -2.29
N HIS A 81 22.16 25.09 -0.98
CA HIS A 81 21.94 23.90 -0.14
C HIS A 81 20.50 23.43 -0.22
N LEU A 82 20.28 22.20 -0.70
CA LEU A 82 18.95 21.58 -0.75
C LEU A 82 18.57 21.14 0.66
N ASN A 83 17.42 21.57 1.14
CA ASN A 83 16.84 21.11 2.38
C ASN A 83 15.47 20.50 2.13
N ILE A 84 15.24 19.29 2.64
CA ILE A 84 13.98 18.57 2.51
C ILE A 84 13.19 18.71 3.82
N ASP A 85 12.08 19.44 3.78
CA ASP A 85 11.10 19.50 4.85
C ASP A 85 10.12 18.31 4.72
N TYR A 86 10.52 17.15 5.21
CA TYR A 86 9.72 15.94 5.08
C TYR A 86 8.35 16.04 5.78
N PRO A 87 8.18 16.63 6.97
CA PRO A 87 6.86 16.88 7.56
C PRO A 87 5.90 17.59 6.60
N ARG A 88 6.38 18.58 5.86
CA ARG A 88 5.57 19.29 4.85
C ARG A 88 5.23 18.41 3.65
N LEU A 89 6.17 17.58 3.17
CA LEU A 89 5.90 16.59 2.12
C LEU A 89 4.86 15.56 2.59
N PHE A 90 4.98 15.10 3.84
CA PHE A 90 4.02 14.18 4.46
C PHE A 90 2.61 14.77 4.51
N GLU A 91 2.47 16.03 4.93
CA GLU A 91 1.18 16.74 4.93
C GLU A 91 0.61 16.87 3.52
N HIS A 92 1.44 17.24 2.54
CA HIS A 92 1.03 17.36 1.13
C HIS A 92 0.51 16.02 0.58
N LYS A 93 1.23 14.93 0.82
CA LYS A 93 0.80 13.57 0.48
C LYS A 93 -0.57 13.23 1.09
N ASN A 94 -0.76 13.52 2.38
CA ASN A 94 -2.03 13.26 3.07
C ASN A 94 -3.18 14.08 2.49
N ASN A 95 -2.95 15.33 2.10
CA ASN A 95 -3.96 16.19 1.47
C ASN A 95 -4.40 15.64 0.10
N ILE A 96 -3.47 15.08 -0.69
CA ILE A 96 -3.79 14.40 -1.96
C ILE A 96 -4.68 13.18 -1.70
N VAL A 97 -4.27 12.31 -0.76
CA VAL A 97 -5.03 11.11 -0.38
C VAL A 97 -6.45 11.49 0.07
N HIS A 98 -6.56 12.47 0.97
CA HIS A 98 -7.86 12.93 1.49
C HIS A 98 -8.75 13.54 0.39
N THR A 99 -8.19 14.30 -0.54
CA THR A 99 -8.93 14.87 -1.66
C THR A 99 -9.51 13.77 -2.55
N LEU A 100 -8.73 12.75 -2.87
CA LEU A 100 -9.16 11.65 -3.74
C LEU A 100 -10.18 10.73 -3.06
N THR A 101 -9.97 10.39 -1.78
CA THR A 101 -10.92 9.55 -1.03
C THR A 101 -12.27 10.24 -0.83
N ASN A 102 -12.27 11.55 -0.55
CA ASN A 102 -13.48 12.35 -0.52
C ASN A 102 -14.16 12.40 -1.91
N GLY A 103 -13.38 12.52 -2.99
CA GLY A 103 -13.90 12.47 -4.35
C GLY A 103 -14.67 11.19 -4.63
N VAL A 104 -14.12 10.03 -4.27
CA VAL A 104 -14.79 8.73 -4.41
C VAL A 104 -16.06 8.66 -3.56
N THR A 105 -16.02 9.12 -2.32
CA THR A 105 -17.20 9.18 -1.44
C THR A 105 -18.33 10.02 -2.05
N GLN A 106 -18.00 11.17 -2.64
CA GLN A 106 -18.97 12.03 -3.33
C GLN A 106 -19.52 11.38 -4.61
N LEU A 107 -18.69 10.63 -5.35
CA LEU A 107 -19.13 9.89 -6.53
C LEU A 107 -20.11 8.77 -6.18
N LEU A 108 -19.85 8.01 -5.12
CA LEU A 108 -20.77 7.00 -4.60
C LEU A 108 -22.13 7.64 -4.25
N LYS A 109 -22.11 8.73 -3.49
CA LYS A 109 -23.32 9.47 -3.11
C LYS A 109 -24.10 9.99 -4.33
N LYS A 110 -23.42 10.62 -5.31
CA LYS A 110 -24.03 11.14 -6.53
C LYS A 110 -24.64 10.03 -7.41
N SER A 111 -24.08 8.83 -7.33
CA SER A 111 -24.57 7.66 -8.05
C SER A 111 -25.69 6.91 -7.30
N ASN A 112 -26.16 7.42 -6.16
CA ASN A 112 -27.14 6.78 -5.28
C ASN A 112 -26.71 5.37 -4.81
N VAL A 113 -25.40 5.17 -4.60
CA VAL A 113 -24.86 3.97 -3.96
C VAL A 113 -24.89 4.19 -2.45
N GLU A 114 -25.51 3.27 -1.72
CA GLU A 114 -25.50 3.31 -0.26
C GLU A 114 -24.16 2.83 0.28
N LEU A 115 -23.43 3.71 0.96
CA LEU A 115 -22.17 3.38 1.61
C LEU A 115 -22.43 3.00 3.07
N ILE A 116 -22.09 1.76 3.42
CA ILE A 116 -22.22 1.22 4.77
C ILE A 116 -20.81 1.03 5.35
N GLN A 117 -20.50 1.76 6.41
CA GLN A 117 -19.24 1.58 7.13
C GLN A 117 -19.37 0.40 8.08
N GLY A 118 -18.53 -0.62 7.94
CA GLY A 118 -18.53 -1.81 8.78
C GLY A 118 -17.87 -3.02 8.15
N GLU A 119 -17.68 -4.06 8.95
CA GLU A 119 -17.17 -5.34 8.48
C GLU A 119 -18.35 -6.24 8.10
N ALA A 120 -18.31 -6.72 6.86
CA ALA A 120 -19.34 -7.60 6.30
C ALA A 120 -19.01 -9.07 6.56
N VAL A 121 -20.02 -9.87 6.89
CA VAL A 121 -19.92 -11.32 6.91
C VAL A 121 -21.00 -11.90 6.01
N VAL A 122 -20.59 -12.68 5.02
CA VAL A 122 -21.51 -13.37 4.10
C VAL A 122 -22.03 -14.63 4.78
N LYS A 123 -23.36 -14.74 4.83
CA LYS A 123 -24.09 -15.90 5.35
C LYS A 123 -24.73 -16.68 4.19
N ASP A 124 -25.42 -17.74 4.52
CA ASP A 124 -26.15 -18.55 3.56
C ASP A 124 -27.19 -17.74 2.78
N GLY A 125 -27.43 -18.09 1.52
CA GLY A 125 -28.51 -17.55 0.72
C GLY A 125 -28.35 -16.09 0.31
N LEU A 126 -27.11 -15.59 0.08
CA LEU A 126 -26.83 -14.21 -0.32
C LEU A 126 -27.28 -13.17 0.72
N THR A 127 -27.22 -13.55 1.97
CA THR A 127 -27.44 -12.68 3.14
C THR A 127 -26.11 -12.16 3.66
N ILE A 128 -26.01 -10.86 3.92
CA ILE A 128 -24.83 -10.21 4.44
C ILE A 128 -25.17 -9.59 5.80
N GLU A 129 -24.36 -9.89 6.80
CA GLU A 129 -24.45 -9.24 8.11
C GLU A 129 -23.42 -8.14 8.23
N VAL A 130 -23.82 -6.95 8.64
CA VAL A 130 -22.97 -5.81 8.95
C VAL A 130 -23.60 -4.99 10.06
N ASN A 131 -22.83 -4.61 11.10
CA ASN A 131 -23.30 -3.77 12.22
C ASN A 131 -24.61 -4.28 12.86
N GLN A 132 -24.76 -5.58 13.03
CA GLN A 132 -25.97 -6.25 13.56
C GLN A 132 -27.23 -6.09 12.66
N GLN A 133 -27.05 -5.62 11.45
CA GLN A 133 -28.10 -5.55 10.43
C GLN A 133 -27.92 -6.65 9.41
N SER A 134 -29.04 -7.14 8.89
CA SER A 134 -29.06 -8.17 7.83
C SER A 134 -29.50 -7.54 6.52
N LEU A 135 -28.65 -7.67 5.49
CA LEU A 135 -28.92 -7.24 4.12
C LEU A 135 -29.12 -8.47 3.25
N LYS A 136 -30.06 -8.39 2.30
CA LYS A 136 -30.22 -9.39 1.25
C LYS A 136 -29.82 -8.81 -0.08
N ALA A 137 -29.04 -9.56 -0.84
CA ALA A 137 -28.60 -9.20 -2.16
C ALA A 137 -29.11 -10.22 -3.18
N ARG A 138 -29.37 -9.77 -4.40
CA ARG A 138 -29.54 -10.66 -5.55
C ARG A 138 -28.18 -11.18 -6.03
N ASP A 139 -27.18 -10.28 -6.06
CA ASP A 139 -25.81 -10.57 -6.45
C ASP A 139 -24.84 -9.95 -5.45
N ILE A 140 -23.66 -10.59 -5.23
CA ILE A 140 -22.59 -10.08 -4.36
C ILE A 140 -21.30 -9.99 -5.17
N ILE A 141 -20.60 -8.85 -5.05
CA ILE A 141 -19.22 -8.71 -5.53
C ILE A 141 -18.29 -8.67 -4.32
N LEU A 142 -17.36 -9.64 -4.24
CA LEU A 142 -16.29 -9.66 -3.27
C LEU A 142 -15.09 -8.88 -3.82
N ALA A 143 -14.87 -7.66 -3.30
CA ALA A 143 -13.76 -6.78 -3.63
C ALA A 143 -12.92 -6.49 -2.37
N THR A 144 -12.70 -7.51 -1.56
CA THR A 144 -12.13 -7.47 -0.21
C THR A 144 -10.63 -7.15 -0.17
N GLY A 145 -9.96 -7.11 -1.33
CA GLY A 145 -8.57 -6.73 -1.46
C GLY A 145 -7.59 -7.74 -0.87
N SER A 146 -6.50 -7.24 -0.33
CA SER A 146 -5.39 -8.03 0.21
C SER A 146 -4.74 -7.32 1.38
N GLN A 147 -3.93 -8.06 2.14
CA GLN A 147 -3.13 -7.55 3.26
C GLN A 147 -1.65 -7.90 3.05
N PRO A 148 -0.70 -7.14 3.63
CA PRO A 148 0.72 -7.47 3.58
C PRO A 148 0.99 -8.88 4.11
N PHE A 149 1.92 -9.56 3.49
CA PHE A 149 2.44 -10.83 3.99
C PHE A 149 3.76 -10.60 4.70
N VAL A 150 3.84 -10.99 5.96
CA VAL A 150 5.07 -11.00 6.76
C VAL A 150 5.51 -12.46 6.90
N PRO A 151 6.68 -12.84 6.35
CA PRO A 151 7.18 -14.19 6.50
C PRO A 151 7.63 -14.45 7.94
N PRO A 152 7.67 -15.71 8.39
CA PRO A 152 8.17 -16.07 9.71
C PRO A 152 9.70 -15.96 9.74
N ILE A 153 10.20 -14.77 10.11
CA ILE A 153 11.64 -14.50 10.27
C ILE A 153 11.95 -14.51 11.77
N LYS A 154 13.00 -15.21 12.17
CA LYS A 154 13.40 -15.28 13.57
C LYS A 154 13.69 -13.90 14.13
N GLY A 155 13.03 -13.52 15.22
CA GLY A 155 13.18 -12.25 15.93
C GLY A 155 12.36 -11.09 15.34
N ILE A 156 11.55 -11.32 14.32
CA ILE A 156 10.72 -10.26 13.70
C ILE A 156 9.66 -9.72 14.65
N GLU A 157 9.18 -10.53 15.58
CA GLU A 157 8.21 -10.18 16.62
C GLU A 157 8.73 -9.16 17.64
N ASP A 158 10.06 -9.05 17.78
CA ASP A 158 10.73 -8.12 18.70
C ASP A 158 11.17 -6.82 18.02
N VAL A 159 10.82 -6.64 16.75
CA VAL A 159 11.25 -5.49 15.93
C VAL A 159 10.05 -4.64 15.53
N ASP A 160 10.20 -3.32 15.68
CA ASP A 160 9.25 -2.36 15.12
C ASP A 160 9.50 -2.23 13.61
N TYR A 161 8.69 -2.94 12.82
CA TYR A 161 8.79 -2.94 11.38
C TYR A 161 7.57 -2.30 10.73
N LEU A 162 7.78 -1.76 9.56
CA LEU A 162 6.72 -1.27 8.67
C LEU A 162 6.31 -2.38 7.69
N THR A 163 5.05 -2.36 7.33
CA THR A 163 4.53 -3.06 6.17
C THR A 163 4.23 -2.06 5.05
N THR A 164 3.89 -2.54 3.86
CA THR A 164 3.46 -1.68 2.76
C THR A 164 2.19 -0.87 3.10
N ASP A 165 1.39 -1.28 4.09
CA ASP A 165 0.21 -0.54 4.53
C ASP A 165 0.54 0.51 5.62
N THR A 166 1.62 0.35 6.40
CA THR A 166 1.99 1.27 7.48
C THR A 166 3.14 2.22 7.11
N PHE A 167 3.88 1.92 6.04
CA PHE A 167 5.02 2.72 5.57
C PHE A 167 4.69 4.21 5.37
N PHE A 168 3.51 4.49 4.84
CA PHE A 168 3.07 5.86 4.55
C PHE A 168 2.71 6.69 5.79
N ASN A 169 2.80 6.10 7.00
CA ASN A 169 2.63 6.78 8.28
C ASN A 169 3.95 7.36 8.83
N LEU A 170 5.09 7.10 8.17
CA LEU A 170 6.37 7.70 8.53
C LEU A 170 6.27 9.23 8.53
N GLN A 171 6.60 9.86 9.66
CA GLN A 171 6.57 11.32 9.84
C GLN A 171 7.95 11.97 9.72
N SER A 172 9.00 11.16 9.64
CA SER A 172 10.38 11.61 9.46
C SER A 172 11.15 10.61 8.60
N LEU A 173 12.12 11.08 7.84
CA LEU A 173 13.00 10.21 7.07
C LEU A 173 13.94 9.46 8.02
N PRO A 174 14.04 8.13 7.93
CA PRO A 174 15.07 7.37 8.64
C PRO A 174 16.44 7.67 8.02
N LYS A 175 17.51 7.47 8.78
CA LYS A 175 18.87 7.55 8.21
C LYS A 175 19.16 6.34 7.32
N ARG A 176 18.77 5.14 7.79
CA ARG A 176 18.97 3.87 7.09
C ARG A 176 17.66 3.09 7.07
N LEU A 177 17.25 2.69 5.88
CA LEU A 177 16.07 1.86 5.63
C LEU A 177 16.51 0.51 5.08
N ALA A 178 16.22 -0.57 5.81
CA ALA A 178 16.31 -1.91 5.24
C ALA A 178 14.94 -2.33 4.70
N VAL A 179 14.92 -2.91 3.50
CA VAL A 179 13.72 -3.41 2.84
C VAL A 179 13.87 -4.90 2.58
N ILE A 180 13.05 -5.73 3.23
CA ILE A 180 12.99 -7.16 2.95
C ILE A 180 11.97 -7.41 1.85
N GLY A 181 12.44 -7.94 0.72
CA GLY A 181 11.73 -8.15 -0.54
C GLY A 181 12.22 -7.25 -1.66
N GLY A 182 12.27 -7.77 -2.88
CA GLY A 182 12.76 -7.09 -4.09
C GLY A 182 11.70 -6.94 -5.18
N GLY A 183 10.40 -7.02 -4.85
CA GLY A 183 9.31 -6.83 -5.80
C GLY A 183 9.05 -5.36 -6.15
N VAL A 184 8.06 -5.10 -7.02
CA VAL A 184 7.70 -3.76 -7.52
C VAL A 184 7.49 -2.74 -6.39
N ILE A 185 6.73 -3.09 -5.34
CA ILE A 185 6.48 -2.17 -4.22
C ILE A 185 7.77 -1.83 -3.47
N ALA A 186 8.61 -2.84 -3.22
CA ALA A 186 9.89 -2.67 -2.54
C ALA A 186 10.80 -1.70 -3.30
N THR A 187 10.95 -1.90 -4.60
CA THR A 187 11.82 -1.10 -5.47
C THR A 187 11.32 0.33 -5.65
N GLU A 188 10.00 0.54 -5.81
CA GLU A 188 9.40 1.88 -5.87
C GLU A 188 9.66 2.68 -4.57
N LEU A 189 9.43 2.05 -3.41
CA LEU A 189 9.64 2.71 -2.12
C LEU A 189 11.13 2.93 -1.83
N ALA A 190 11.99 1.99 -2.19
CA ALA A 190 13.44 2.13 -2.07
C ALA A 190 13.96 3.30 -2.91
N SER A 191 13.58 3.38 -4.19
CA SER A 191 13.94 4.47 -5.09
C SER A 191 13.51 5.84 -4.53
N SER A 192 12.24 5.96 -4.12
CA SER A 192 11.74 7.23 -3.57
C SER A 192 12.49 7.66 -2.30
N MET A 193 12.85 6.72 -1.42
CA MET A 193 13.59 7.03 -0.20
C MET A 193 15.05 7.37 -0.48
N ALA A 194 15.70 6.69 -1.42
CA ALA A 194 17.07 7.00 -1.83
C ALA A 194 17.18 8.41 -2.41
N ASP A 195 16.27 8.79 -3.31
CA ASP A 195 16.21 10.15 -3.85
C ASP A 195 15.99 11.22 -2.77
N LEU A 196 15.27 10.87 -1.69
CA LEU A 196 15.09 11.74 -0.53
C LEU A 196 16.28 11.73 0.44
N GLY A 197 17.38 11.04 0.11
CA GLY A 197 18.63 11.04 0.88
C GLY A 197 18.70 9.99 1.99
N VAL A 198 17.85 8.97 1.95
CA VAL A 198 17.91 7.82 2.88
C VAL A 198 18.90 6.78 2.35
N ASP A 199 19.75 6.26 3.21
CA ASP A 199 20.60 5.10 2.90
C ASP A 199 19.73 3.83 2.89
N VAL A 200 19.53 3.23 1.71
CA VAL A 200 18.58 2.14 1.50
C VAL A 200 19.28 0.85 1.13
N THR A 201 18.93 -0.24 1.81
CA THR A 201 19.36 -1.59 1.45
C THR A 201 18.15 -2.48 1.17
N ILE A 202 18.06 -3.05 -0.03
CA ILE A 202 17.11 -4.09 -0.41
C ILE A 202 17.73 -5.46 -0.13
N ILE A 203 16.98 -6.33 0.53
CA ILE A 203 17.38 -7.71 0.87
C ILE A 203 16.36 -8.65 0.23
N GLU A 204 16.79 -9.39 -0.81
CA GLU A 204 15.94 -10.30 -1.55
C GLU A 204 16.48 -11.74 -1.44
N VAL A 205 15.60 -12.68 -1.11
CA VAL A 205 15.94 -14.11 -0.99
C VAL A 205 16.15 -14.79 -2.34
N ALA A 206 15.48 -14.28 -3.37
CA ALA A 206 15.60 -14.78 -4.73
C ALA A 206 16.94 -14.35 -5.38
N ASP A 207 17.19 -14.86 -6.57
CA ASP A 207 18.42 -14.61 -7.33
C ASP A 207 18.50 -13.20 -7.94
N ASP A 208 17.33 -12.51 -8.06
CA ASP A 208 17.27 -11.12 -8.51
C ASP A 208 16.04 -10.39 -7.98
N ILE A 209 15.99 -9.08 -8.15
CA ILE A 209 14.82 -8.24 -7.89
C ILE A 209 13.87 -8.25 -9.09
N LEU A 210 12.62 -7.84 -8.90
CA LEU A 210 11.62 -7.65 -9.98
C LEU A 210 11.41 -8.89 -10.86
N LEU A 211 11.40 -10.09 -10.30
CA LEU A 211 11.30 -11.36 -11.05
C LEU A 211 10.03 -11.51 -11.90
N THR A 212 9.02 -10.66 -11.72
CA THR A 212 7.83 -10.61 -12.57
C THR A 212 8.03 -9.87 -13.89
N GLU A 213 9.13 -9.13 -13.99
CA GLU A 213 9.48 -8.33 -15.17
C GLU A 213 10.45 -9.08 -16.09
N ILE A 214 10.51 -8.67 -17.34
CA ILE A 214 11.48 -9.22 -18.30
C ILE A 214 12.92 -8.82 -17.93
N GLU A 215 13.89 -9.62 -18.29
CA GLU A 215 15.29 -9.49 -17.87
C GLU A 215 15.86 -8.10 -18.18
N GLU A 216 15.66 -7.60 -19.39
CA GLU A 216 16.18 -6.30 -19.82
C GLU A 216 15.64 -5.13 -18.97
N VAL A 217 14.37 -5.22 -18.51
CA VAL A 217 13.77 -4.21 -17.62
C VAL A 217 14.35 -4.33 -16.22
N ARG A 218 14.57 -5.57 -15.73
CA ARG A 218 15.18 -5.79 -14.42
C ARG A 218 16.59 -5.25 -14.34
N GLU A 219 17.42 -5.57 -15.32
CA GLU A 219 18.81 -5.09 -15.42
C GLU A 219 18.87 -3.55 -15.44
N TYR A 220 18.03 -2.91 -16.27
CA TYR A 220 17.95 -1.45 -16.34
C TYR A 220 17.56 -0.81 -15.01
N LEU A 221 16.49 -1.31 -14.39
CA LEU A 221 16.00 -0.76 -13.12
C LEU A 221 16.96 -1.03 -11.97
N LYS A 222 17.63 -2.18 -11.94
CA LYS A 222 18.63 -2.51 -10.94
C LYS A 222 19.82 -1.56 -11.04
N ALA A 223 20.36 -1.37 -12.24
CA ALA A 223 21.44 -0.40 -12.47
C ALA A 223 21.04 1.01 -12.04
N HIS A 224 19.82 1.44 -12.36
CA HIS A 224 19.32 2.75 -11.96
C HIS A 224 19.21 2.89 -10.41
N LEU A 225 18.71 1.88 -9.71
CA LEU A 225 18.65 1.87 -8.24
C LEU A 225 20.05 1.94 -7.62
N GLU A 226 21.01 1.19 -8.17
CA GLU A 226 22.41 1.22 -7.74
C GLU A 226 23.05 2.60 -7.99
N GLU A 227 22.77 3.25 -9.11
CA GLU A 227 23.19 4.64 -9.38
C GLU A 227 22.59 5.64 -8.40
N GLN A 228 21.35 5.41 -7.92
CA GLN A 228 20.73 6.20 -6.84
C GLN A 228 21.35 5.92 -5.46
N GLY A 229 22.28 4.96 -5.35
CA GLY A 229 22.92 4.58 -4.08
C GLY A 229 22.16 3.51 -3.29
N VAL A 230 21.17 2.84 -3.87
CA VAL A 230 20.51 1.71 -3.23
C VAL A 230 21.42 0.49 -3.21
N HIS A 231 21.65 -0.08 -2.03
CA HIS A 231 22.36 -1.35 -1.90
C HIS A 231 21.40 -2.51 -2.13
N ILE A 232 21.75 -3.44 -3.04
CA ILE A 232 20.90 -4.59 -3.37
C ILE A 232 21.66 -5.87 -3.04
N ILE A 233 21.08 -6.67 -2.13
CA ILE A 233 21.60 -7.97 -1.73
C ILE A 233 20.59 -9.04 -2.15
N THR A 234 20.94 -9.82 -3.17
CA THR A 234 20.14 -10.94 -3.66
C THR A 234 20.64 -12.27 -3.09
N GLN A 235 19.87 -13.35 -3.23
CA GLN A 235 20.15 -14.68 -2.65
C GLN A 235 20.40 -14.61 -1.13
N ALA A 236 19.81 -13.62 -0.48
CA ALA A 236 20.04 -13.30 0.92
C ALA A 236 19.19 -14.17 1.83
N GLN A 237 19.78 -15.20 2.41
CA GLN A 237 19.15 -16.01 3.45
C GLN A 237 19.25 -15.28 4.80
N ILE A 238 18.10 -14.85 5.34
CA ILE A 238 18.05 -14.13 6.62
C ILE A 238 18.09 -15.15 7.77
N LYS A 239 19.11 -15.08 8.60
CA LYS A 239 19.28 -15.91 9.79
C LYS A 239 18.39 -15.45 10.94
N GLN A 240 18.43 -14.14 11.21
CA GLN A 240 17.59 -13.49 12.23
C GLN A 240 17.57 -11.97 12.07
N VAL A 241 16.55 -11.35 12.65
CA VAL A 241 16.43 -9.90 12.77
C VAL A 241 16.49 -9.50 14.24
N THR A 242 17.12 -8.38 14.54
CA THR A 242 17.14 -7.72 15.84
C THR A 242 16.62 -6.29 15.68
N PRO A 243 16.39 -5.50 16.74
CA PRO A 243 15.83 -4.14 16.61
C PRO A 243 16.58 -3.19 15.66
N TYR A 244 17.84 -3.47 15.35
CA TYR A 244 18.68 -2.57 14.53
C TYR A 244 19.53 -3.28 13.47
N THR A 245 19.47 -4.61 13.38
CA THR A 245 20.29 -5.37 12.44
C THR A 245 19.57 -6.57 11.86
N ILE A 246 19.90 -6.89 10.60
CA ILE A 246 19.55 -8.14 9.94
C ILE A 246 20.83 -8.94 9.78
N GLN A 247 20.87 -10.14 10.33
CA GLN A 247 21.99 -11.08 10.18
C GLN A 247 21.67 -12.06 9.05
N LEU A 248 22.58 -12.19 8.11
CA LEU A 248 22.49 -13.15 7.01
C LEU A 248 23.20 -14.46 7.36
N GLU A 249 22.83 -15.55 6.70
CA GLU A 249 23.50 -16.85 6.88
C GLU A 249 24.97 -16.83 6.43
N THR A 250 25.35 -15.90 5.54
CA THR A 250 26.74 -15.65 5.14
C THR A 250 27.62 -15.12 6.26
N GLY A 251 27.02 -14.61 7.35
CA GLY A 251 27.69 -13.94 8.45
C GLY A 251 27.67 -12.41 8.33
N ASP A 252 27.25 -11.87 7.19
CA ASP A 252 27.10 -10.44 6.98
C ASP A 252 25.96 -9.87 7.83
N THR A 253 26.06 -8.57 8.14
CA THR A 253 25.05 -7.85 8.92
C THR A 253 24.66 -6.56 8.23
N VAL A 254 23.36 -6.33 8.07
CA VAL A 254 22.79 -5.08 7.59
C VAL A 254 22.21 -4.30 8.75
N GLU A 255 22.71 -3.09 8.97
CA GLU A 255 22.20 -2.20 10.02
C GLU A 255 21.09 -1.30 9.47
N PHE A 256 20.08 -1.02 10.29
CA PHE A 256 18.96 -0.14 9.92
C PHE A 256 18.49 0.71 11.12
N ASN A 257 17.77 1.79 10.82
CA ASN A 257 16.97 2.56 11.77
C ASN A 257 15.48 2.24 11.62
N GLN A 258 15.08 1.85 10.41
CA GLN A 258 13.71 1.44 10.08
C GLN A 258 13.76 0.22 9.16
N LEU A 259 12.87 -0.74 9.41
CA LEU A 259 12.70 -1.96 8.63
C LEU A 259 11.36 -1.92 7.89
N LEU A 260 11.37 -2.20 6.59
CA LEU A 260 10.17 -2.39 5.77
C LEU A 260 10.08 -3.84 5.31
N ILE A 261 8.94 -4.48 5.54
CA ILE A 261 8.62 -5.80 5.00
C ILE A 261 7.73 -5.62 3.76
N ALA A 262 8.25 -5.96 2.59
CA ALA A 262 7.61 -5.82 1.30
C ALA A 262 7.65 -7.14 0.48
N THR A 263 7.37 -8.26 1.14
CA THR A 263 7.50 -9.63 0.63
C THR A 263 6.22 -10.16 -0.04
N GLY A 264 5.35 -9.26 -0.47
CA GLY A 264 4.11 -9.57 -1.15
C GLY A 264 2.86 -9.40 -0.31
N ARG A 265 1.73 -9.78 -0.86
CA ARG A 265 0.40 -9.61 -0.26
C ARG A 265 -0.41 -10.90 -0.36
N LYS A 266 -1.28 -11.12 0.62
CA LYS A 266 -2.25 -12.24 0.63
C LYS A 266 -3.66 -11.71 0.39
N PRO A 267 -4.49 -12.35 -0.47
CA PRO A 267 -5.88 -11.97 -0.65
C PRO A 267 -6.68 -12.17 0.65
N ASN A 268 -7.64 -11.26 0.90
CA ASN A 268 -8.58 -11.37 2.01
C ASN A 268 -9.75 -12.27 1.58
N THR A 269 -9.74 -13.51 2.03
CA THR A 269 -10.73 -14.54 1.65
C THR A 269 -11.71 -14.87 2.78
N GLN A 270 -11.51 -14.32 3.96
CA GLN A 270 -12.41 -14.47 5.10
C GLN A 270 -13.45 -13.33 5.07
N VAL A 271 -14.67 -13.67 4.65
CA VAL A 271 -15.78 -12.71 4.52
C VAL A 271 -17.07 -13.31 5.08
#